data_b59f648ad5f768beb6dfdd297ed107c1
#
_entry.id   b59f648ad5f768beb6dfdd297ed107c1
#
_cell.length_a   1.000
_cell.length_b   1.000
_cell.length_c   1.000
_cell.angle_alpha   90.00
_cell.angle_beta   90.00
_cell.angle_gamma   90.00
#
_symmetry.space_group_name_H-M   'P 1'
#
loop_
_entity.id
_entity.type
_entity.pdbx_description
1 polymer ?
#
loop_
_entity_poly.entity_id
_entity_poly.type
_entity_poly.pdbx_seq_one_letter_code
_entity_poly.pdbx_strand_id
1 'polypeptide(L)'
;IPLRLVGSEMCIRDSLRPDRVIVGEVRGGEALDLVKVWGTGHPGGIATIHAGSALGALLRLEQLILEVAVNPPRALIAEAVNVVIHIAGRGRKRRVESIARVVGFDGTGYRLADALETPFPELMPVPLAADAAAPSSSLDLPGELP
;
A
#
# COMPACT_ATOMS: atom_id res chain seq x y z
N ILE A 1 -10.63 -22.21 -9.21
CA ILE A 1 -10.26 -22.07 -7.79
C ILE A 1 -10.97 -20.83 -7.29
N PRO A 2 -11.95 -20.95 -6.38
CA PRO A 2 -12.66 -19.77 -5.90
C PRO A 2 -11.72 -18.90 -5.06
N LEU A 3 -11.52 -17.69 -5.50
CA LEU A 3 -10.71 -16.63 -4.84
C LEU A 3 -11.43 -16.08 -3.60
N ARG A 4 -11.74 -16.95 -2.65
CA ARG A 4 -12.42 -16.56 -1.40
C ARG A 4 -11.49 -16.49 -0.19
N LEU A 5 -10.21 -16.32 -0.45
CA LEU A 5 -9.15 -16.32 0.57
C LEU A 5 -8.68 -14.91 0.99
N VAL A 6 -9.24 -13.84 0.39
CA VAL A 6 -8.69 -12.49 0.59
C VAL A 6 -8.84 -12.02 2.04
N GLY A 7 -9.96 -12.28 2.70
CA GLY A 7 -10.16 -11.87 4.10
C GLY A 7 -9.29 -12.64 5.09
N SER A 8 -9.14 -13.96 4.91
CA SER A 8 -8.30 -14.78 5.80
C SER A 8 -6.81 -14.58 5.56
N GLU A 9 -6.39 -14.35 4.31
CA GLU A 9 -4.99 -14.03 3.99
C GLU A 9 -4.57 -12.67 4.53
N MET A 10 -5.47 -11.68 4.54
CA MET A 10 -5.22 -10.37 5.12
C MET A 10 -4.97 -10.47 6.64
N CYS A 11 -5.78 -11.25 7.36
CA CYS A 11 -5.55 -11.52 8.79
C CYS A 11 -4.23 -12.25 9.06
N ILE A 12 -3.85 -13.20 8.20
CA ILE A 12 -2.57 -13.91 8.30
C ILE A 12 -1.41 -12.95 8.05
N ARG A 13 -1.51 -12.07 7.07
CA ARG A 13 -0.49 -11.06 6.77
C ARG A 13 -0.28 -10.08 7.91
N ASP A 14 -1.36 -9.61 8.53
CA ASP A 14 -1.30 -8.73 9.70
C ASP A 14 -0.63 -9.43 10.89
N SER A 15 -0.91 -10.71 11.09
CA SER A 15 -0.26 -11.55 12.12
C SER A 15 1.24 -11.76 11.88
N LEU A 16 1.69 -11.77 10.62
CA LEU A 16 3.11 -11.89 10.24
C LEU A 16 3.86 -10.56 10.30
N ARG A 17 3.16 -9.43 10.53
CA ARG A 17 3.71 -8.07 10.59
C ARG A 17 4.67 -7.76 9.43
N PRO A 18 4.23 -7.88 8.16
CA PRO A 18 5.09 -7.58 7.04
C PRO A 18 5.37 -6.08 6.99
N ASP A 19 6.58 -5.68 6.63
CA ASP A 19 6.94 -4.27 6.46
C ASP A 19 6.13 -3.61 5.35
N ARG A 20 5.74 -4.37 4.32
CA ARG A 20 4.98 -3.88 3.16
C ARG A 20 3.99 -4.92 2.66
N VAL A 21 2.82 -4.44 2.22
CA VAL A 21 1.80 -5.27 1.58
C VAL A 21 1.74 -4.94 0.09
N ILE A 22 2.03 -5.93 -0.74
CA ILE A 22 2.01 -5.79 -2.20
C ILE A 22 0.87 -6.66 -2.75
N VAL A 23 -0.05 -6.04 -3.49
CA VAL A 23 -1.20 -6.71 -4.11
C VAL A 23 -1.11 -6.55 -5.62
N GLY A 24 -1.10 -7.68 -6.34
CA GLY A 24 -0.96 -7.67 -7.80
C GLY A 24 -2.05 -6.88 -8.50
N GLU A 25 -3.31 -6.99 -8.05
CA GLU A 25 -4.45 -6.25 -8.58
C GLU A 25 -5.60 -6.24 -7.57
N VAL A 26 -6.31 -5.11 -7.49
CA VAL A 26 -7.52 -4.92 -6.70
C VAL A 26 -8.72 -4.92 -7.63
N ARG A 27 -9.67 -5.84 -7.40
CA ARG A 27 -10.82 -6.06 -8.30
C ARG A 27 -12.19 -6.01 -7.62
N GLY A 28 -12.25 -6.12 -6.30
CA GLY A 28 -13.49 -6.22 -5.53
C GLY A 28 -13.37 -5.59 -4.15
N GLY A 29 -14.24 -6.05 -3.25
CA GLY A 29 -14.39 -5.51 -1.89
C GLY A 29 -13.16 -5.61 -0.99
N GLU A 30 -12.14 -6.42 -1.37
CA GLU A 30 -10.83 -6.45 -0.71
C GLU A 30 -10.12 -5.08 -0.70
N ALA A 31 -10.57 -4.16 -1.54
CA ALA A 31 -10.12 -2.78 -1.54
C ALA A 31 -10.23 -2.12 -0.17
N LEU A 32 -11.29 -2.42 0.59
CA LEU A 32 -11.50 -1.88 1.94
C LEU A 32 -10.43 -2.34 2.92
N ASP A 33 -10.11 -3.64 2.90
CA ASP A 33 -9.11 -4.21 3.80
C ASP A 33 -7.71 -3.71 3.45
N LEU A 34 -7.42 -3.57 2.15
CA LEU A 34 -6.16 -3.01 1.68
C LEU A 34 -5.95 -1.57 2.18
N VAL A 35 -6.96 -0.71 2.03
CA VAL A 35 -6.90 0.69 2.50
C VAL A 35 -6.74 0.77 4.01
N LYS A 36 -7.43 -0.09 4.78
CA LYS A 36 -7.24 -0.19 6.23
C LYS A 36 -5.82 -0.58 6.62
N VAL A 37 -5.27 -1.62 5.98
CA VAL A 37 -3.90 -2.10 6.27
C VAL A 37 -2.88 -1.02 5.97
N TRP A 38 -2.99 -0.33 4.84
CA TRP A 38 -2.08 0.78 4.51
C TRP A 38 -2.21 1.97 5.45
N GLY A 39 -3.44 2.28 5.92
CA GLY A 39 -3.70 3.36 6.87
C GLY A 39 -3.33 3.04 8.32
N THR A 40 -3.11 1.76 8.67
CA THR A 40 -2.90 1.34 10.07
C THR A 40 -1.50 0.82 10.40
N GLY A 41 -0.48 1.23 9.67
CA GLY A 41 0.91 0.95 10.07
C GLY A 41 1.73 0.09 9.10
N HIS A 42 1.24 -0.14 7.87
CA HIS A 42 1.99 -0.83 6.82
C HIS A 42 2.23 0.14 5.63
N PRO A 43 3.00 1.24 5.82
CA PRO A 43 3.25 2.21 4.77
C PRO A 43 4.10 1.61 3.64
N GLY A 44 4.02 2.19 2.44
CA GLY A 44 4.84 1.77 1.31
C GLY A 44 4.36 0.50 0.61
N GLY A 45 3.08 0.16 0.75
CA GLY A 45 2.45 -0.89 -0.04
C GLY A 45 2.27 -0.51 -1.50
N ILE A 46 2.07 -1.50 -2.36
CA ILE A 46 1.85 -1.31 -3.80
C ILE A 46 0.66 -2.19 -4.23
N ALA A 47 -0.23 -1.62 -5.02
CA ALA A 47 -1.27 -2.38 -5.71
C ALA A 47 -1.50 -1.82 -7.12
N THR A 48 -2.11 -2.62 -7.99
CA THR A 48 -2.60 -2.13 -9.27
C THR A 48 -4.12 -2.13 -9.31
N ILE A 49 -4.67 -1.19 -10.06
CA ILE A 49 -6.11 -1.05 -10.28
C ILE A 49 -6.36 -0.56 -11.70
N HIS A 50 -7.41 -1.05 -12.34
CA HIS A 50 -7.80 -0.57 -13.67
C HIS A 50 -8.58 0.73 -13.57
N ALA A 51 -8.00 1.82 -14.12
CA ALA A 51 -8.62 3.12 -14.20
C ALA A 51 -8.09 3.92 -15.41
N GLY A 52 -8.85 4.91 -15.86
CA GLY A 52 -8.49 5.76 -16.99
C GLY A 52 -7.67 6.99 -16.61
N SER A 53 -7.43 7.25 -15.32
CA SER A 53 -6.64 8.38 -14.82
C SER A 53 -6.27 8.18 -13.36
N ALA A 54 -5.40 9.03 -12.82
CA ALA A 54 -5.04 9.00 -11.40
C ALA A 54 -6.25 9.25 -10.48
N LEU A 55 -7.07 10.25 -10.79
CA LEU A 55 -8.31 10.50 -10.04
C LEU A 55 -9.29 9.33 -10.21
N GLY A 56 -9.41 8.81 -11.43
CA GLY A 56 -10.25 7.64 -11.73
C GLY A 56 -9.88 6.40 -10.90
N ALA A 57 -8.60 6.23 -10.55
CA ALA A 57 -8.16 5.14 -9.69
C ALA A 57 -8.73 5.25 -8.27
N LEU A 58 -8.75 6.45 -7.68
CA LEU A 58 -9.33 6.69 -6.34
C LEU A 58 -10.85 6.49 -6.36
N LEU A 59 -11.53 7.00 -7.39
CA LEU A 59 -12.97 6.78 -7.57
C LEU A 59 -13.29 5.30 -7.80
N ARG A 60 -12.43 4.57 -8.49
CA ARG A 60 -12.60 3.12 -8.67
C ARG A 60 -12.42 2.37 -7.36
N LEU A 61 -11.48 2.77 -6.49
CA LEU A 61 -11.36 2.22 -5.13
C LEU A 61 -12.66 2.42 -4.34
N GLU A 62 -13.27 3.63 -4.38
CA GLU A 62 -14.57 3.86 -3.75
C GLU A 62 -15.64 2.88 -4.25
N GLN A 63 -15.74 2.70 -5.57
CA GLN A 63 -16.71 1.78 -6.17
C GLN A 63 -16.52 0.34 -5.69
N LEU A 64 -15.28 -0.14 -5.61
CA LEU A 64 -14.98 -1.48 -5.12
C LEU A 64 -15.31 -1.63 -3.63
N ILE A 65 -15.03 -0.61 -2.83
CA ILE A 65 -15.37 -0.58 -1.40
C ILE A 65 -16.89 -0.60 -1.20
N LEU A 66 -17.66 0.07 -2.07
CA LEU A 66 -19.12 0.08 -2.01
C LEU A 66 -19.75 -1.30 -2.25
N GLU A 67 -19.00 -2.28 -2.76
CA GLU A 67 -19.47 -3.66 -2.88
C GLU A 67 -19.66 -4.34 -1.50
N VAL A 68 -18.96 -3.85 -0.46
CA VAL A 68 -18.92 -4.44 0.89
C VAL A 68 -19.24 -3.44 2.01
N ALA A 69 -19.33 -2.15 1.70
CA ALA A 69 -19.60 -1.09 2.68
C ALA A 69 -20.60 -0.08 2.11
N VAL A 70 -21.46 0.46 2.97
CA VAL A 70 -22.49 1.45 2.56
C VAL A 70 -21.88 2.79 2.17
N ASN A 71 -20.80 3.20 2.85
CA ASN A 71 -20.11 4.46 2.61
C ASN A 71 -18.61 4.22 2.46
N PRO A 72 -17.97 4.69 1.37
CA PRO A 72 -16.53 4.57 1.23
C PRO A 72 -15.83 5.53 2.20
N PRO A 73 -14.78 5.08 2.90
CA PRO A 73 -14.04 5.93 3.83
C PRO A 73 -13.05 6.85 3.06
N ARG A 74 -13.56 7.88 2.40
CA ARG A 74 -12.80 8.76 1.51
C ARG A 74 -11.58 9.40 2.16
N ALA A 75 -11.72 9.85 3.40
CA ALA A 75 -10.59 10.40 4.14
C ALA A 75 -9.49 9.36 4.36
N LEU A 76 -9.86 8.13 4.73
CA LEU A 76 -8.90 7.03 4.90
C LEU A 76 -8.25 6.62 3.56
N ILE A 77 -9.00 6.63 2.46
CA ILE A 77 -8.45 6.39 1.13
C ILE A 77 -7.38 7.45 0.80
N ALA A 78 -7.68 8.73 1.07
CA ALA A 78 -6.76 9.83 0.81
C ALA A 78 -5.52 9.81 1.71
N GLU A 79 -5.61 9.25 2.92
CA GLU A 79 -4.51 9.06 3.85
C GLU A 79 -3.64 7.85 3.47
N ALA A 80 -4.27 6.73 3.13
CA ALA A 80 -3.61 5.48 2.84
C ALA A 80 -2.90 5.47 1.47
N VAL A 81 -3.47 6.15 0.46
CA VAL A 81 -2.92 6.22 -0.89
C VAL A 81 -2.10 7.49 -1.06
N ASN A 82 -0.79 7.38 -1.05
CA ASN A 82 0.11 8.54 -1.16
C ASN A 82 0.38 8.96 -2.61
N VAL A 83 0.55 7.98 -3.50
CA VAL A 83 0.92 8.23 -4.90
C VAL A 83 0.11 7.34 -5.82
N VAL A 84 -0.35 7.89 -6.93
CA VAL A 84 -0.98 7.16 -8.02
C VAL A 84 -0.17 7.36 -9.29
N ILE A 85 0.30 6.27 -9.88
CA ILE A 85 1.03 6.27 -11.15
C ILE A 85 0.06 5.78 -12.22
N HIS A 86 -0.32 6.66 -13.14
CA HIS A 86 -1.14 6.29 -14.28
C HIS A 86 -0.27 5.90 -15.46
N ILE A 87 -0.50 4.68 -15.94
CA ILE A 87 0.21 4.10 -17.09
C ILE A 87 -0.77 3.95 -18.24
N ALA A 88 -0.52 4.63 -19.33
CA ALA A 88 -1.34 4.57 -20.54
C ALA A 88 -0.65 3.77 -21.66
N GLY A 89 -1.45 3.40 -22.68
CA GLY A 89 -1.00 2.68 -23.86
C GLY A 89 -1.03 1.15 -23.68
N ARG A 90 -0.70 0.44 -24.77
CA ARG A 90 -0.71 -1.03 -24.84
C ARG A 90 0.60 -1.56 -25.43
N GLY A 91 1.05 -2.72 -24.95
CA GLY A 91 2.24 -3.37 -25.45
C GLY A 91 3.47 -2.46 -25.35
N ARG A 92 4.21 -2.31 -26.46
CA ARG A 92 5.42 -1.47 -26.54
C ARG A 92 5.14 0.05 -26.43
N LYS A 93 3.89 0.48 -26.55
CA LYS A 93 3.48 1.88 -26.41
C LYS A 93 3.09 2.25 -24.98
N ARG A 94 3.30 1.36 -24.01
CA ARG A 94 3.07 1.68 -22.59
C ARG A 94 4.02 2.79 -22.17
N ARG A 95 3.46 3.79 -21.48
CA ARG A 95 4.23 4.89 -20.89
C ARG A 95 3.56 5.35 -19.60
N VAL A 96 4.34 5.86 -18.69
CA VAL A 96 3.82 6.63 -17.56
C VAL A 96 3.24 7.94 -18.13
N GLU A 97 1.96 8.20 -17.88
CA GLU A 97 1.25 9.38 -18.35
C GLU A 97 1.16 10.44 -17.27
N SER A 98 1.00 10.03 -16.01
CA SER A 98 1.03 10.94 -14.87
C SER A 98 1.48 10.24 -13.60
N ILE A 99 2.11 11.00 -12.71
CA ILE A 99 2.44 10.61 -11.35
C ILE A 99 1.80 11.65 -10.44
N ALA A 100 0.72 11.27 -9.77
CA ALA A 100 -0.06 12.14 -8.93
C ALA A 100 0.16 11.81 -7.45
N ARG A 101 0.46 12.80 -6.65
CA ARG A 101 0.46 12.72 -5.19
C ARG A 101 -0.95 13.00 -4.68
N VAL A 102 -1.46 12.16 -3.80
CA VAL A 102 -2.71 12.41 -3.10
C VAL A 102 -2.43 13.33 -1.92
N VAL A 103 -2.97 14.53 -1.96
CA VAL A 103 -2.76 15.56 -0.92
C VAL A 103 -3.81 15.45 0.19
N GLY A 104 -5.00 14.94 -0.13
CA GLY A 104 -6.06 14.74 0.84
C GLY A 104 -7.45 14.66 0.19
N PHE A 105 -8.46 14.70 1.04
CA PHE A 105 -9.88 14.81 0.68
C PHE A 105 -10.49 16.02 1.38
N ASP A 106 -11.11 16.93 0.62
CA ASP A 106 -11.63 18.21 1.14
C ASP A 106 -13.12 18.20 1.46
N GLY A 107 -13.75 17.04 1.47
CA GLY A 107 -15.19 16.88 1.67
C GLY A 107 -15.99 16.81 0.37
N THR A 108 -15.47 17.32 -0.72
CA THR A 108 -16.11 17.31 -2.06
C THR A 108 -15.38 16.42 -3.07
N GLY A 109 -14.04 16.32 -2.94
CA GLY A 109 -13.22 15.52 -3.85
C GLY A 109 -11.80 15.28 -3.36
N TYR A 110 -11.09 14.42 -4.08
CA TYR A 110 -9.67 14.18 -3.82
C TYR A 110 -8.83 15.33 -4.36
N ARG A 111 -7.89 15.79 -3.56
CA ARG A 111 -6.87 16.75 -3.94
C ARG A 111 -5.64 16.02 -4.45
N LEU A 112 -5.29 16.26 -5.69
CA LEU A 112 -4.11 15.69 -6.33
C LEU A 112 -3.15 16.80 -6.70
N ALA A 113 -1.85 16.54 -6.54
CA ALA A 113 -0.77 17.39 -7.03
C ALA A 113 0.12 16.58 -7.97
N ASP A 114 0.73 17.22 -8.96
CA ASP A 114 1.75 16.58 -9.78
C ASP A 114 2.98 16.27 -8.89
N ALA A 115 3.38 15.00 -8.87
CA ALA A 115 4.48 14.56 -8.03
C ALA A 115 5.85 15.02 -8.57
N LEU A 116 5.93 15.45 -9.83
CA LEU A 116 7.16 15.96 -10.44
C LEU A 116 7.34 17.45 -10.18
N GLU A 117 6.24 18.20 -10.06
CA GLU A 117 6.27 19.64 -9.80
C GLU A 117 6.31 19.98 -8.30
N THR A 118 5.76 19.12 -7.48
CA THR A 118 5.70 19.33 -6.03
C THR A 118 6.66 18.35 -5.35
N PRO A 119 7.82 18.80 -4.88
CA PRO A 119 8.75 17.90 -4.19
C PRO A 119 8.05 17.23 -3.00
N PHE A 120 8.30 15.95 -2.82
CA PHE A 120 7.87 15.26 -1.61
C PHE A 120 8.48 15.99 -0.41
N PRO A 121 7.69 16.36 0.63
CA PRO A 121 8.30 16.74 1.88
C PRO A 121 9.29 15.62 2.22
N GLU A 122 10.52 16.00 2.48
CA GLU A 122 11.68 15.12 2.65
C GLU A 122 11.25 13.80 3.31
N LEU A 123 11.31 12.74 2.52
CA LEU A 123 11.18 11.40 3.07
C LEU A 123 12.32 11.33 4.09
N MET A 124 11.99 11.45 5.38
CA MET A 124 12.95 11.14 6.45
C MET A 124 13.66 9.87 6.02
N PRO A 125 14.98 9.88 5.86
CA PRO A 125 15.69 8.69 5.49
C PRO A 125 15.27 7.61 6.48
N VAL A 126 14.57 6.58 5.99
CA VAL A 126 14.34 5.38 6.79
C VAL A 126 15.76 4.92 7.13
N PRO A 127 16.19 4.95 8.39
CA PRO A 127 17.50 4.42 8.72
C PRO A 127 17.49 2.99 8.19
N LEU A 128 18.28 2.73 7.16
CA LEU A 128 18.62 1.36 6.82
C LEU A 128 19.09 0.80 8.15
N ALA A 129 18.48 -0.26 8.64
CA ALA A 129 18.96 -0.99 9.78
C ALA A 129 20.35 -1.54 9.42
N ALA A 130 21.34 -0.64 9.50
CA ALA A 130 22.73 -0.99 9.48
C ALA A 130 22.99 -1.60 10.85
N ASP A 131 23.51 -2.81 10.83
CA ASP A 131 24.06 -3.50 11.98
C ASP A 131 23.04 -4.02 13.03
N ALA A 132 22.24 -5.01 12.61
CA ALA A 132 22.02 -6.12 13.52
C ALA A 132 23.38 -6.81 13.70
N ALA A 133 24.15 -6.35 14.68
CA ALA A 133 25.35 -7.03 15.11
C ALA A 133 24.98 -8.49 15.37
N ALA A 134 25.64 -9.39 14.65
CA ALA A 134 25.48 -10.82 14.84
C ALA A 134 25.69 -11.14 16.32
N PRO A 135 24.81 -11.91 16.98
CA PRO A 135 25.07 -12.36 18.34
C PRO A 135 26.34 -13.21 18.29
N SER A 136 27.36 -12.75 18.98
CA SER A 136 28.57 -13.55 19.25
C SER A 136 28.14 -14.77 20.04
N SER A 137 27.99 -15.90 19.36
CA SER A 137 27.77 -17.19 19.99
C SER A 137 29.09 -17.70 20.62
N SER A 138 29.36 -17.28 21.85
CA SER A 138 30.21 -18.06 22.75
C SER A 138 29.30 -19.10 23.43
N LEU A 139 29.20 -20.27 22.82
CA LEU A 139 28.71 -21.47 23.50
C LEU A 139 29.78 -21.91 24.50
N ASP A 140 29.65 -21.42 25.73
CA ASP A 140 30.29 -22.03 26.86
C ASP A 140 29.60 -23.39 27.14
N LEU A 141 30.27 -24.45 26.77
CA LEU A 141 29.90 -25.80 27.17
C LEU A 141 30.22 -25.96 28.68
N PRO A 142 29.25 -26.41 29.50
CA PRO A 142 29.56 -26.72 30.90
C PRO A 142 30.45 -27.95 30.99
N GLY A 143 31.48 -27.81 31.79
CA GLY A 143 32.50 -28.83 32.02
C GLY A 143 31.97 -30.12 32.60
N GLU A 144 32.74 -31.16 32.34
CA GLU A 144 32.60 -32.50 32.89
C GLU A 144 32.55 -32.50 34.43
N LEU A 145 31.62 -33.26 34.94
CA LEU A 145 31.58 -33.63 36.36
C LEU A 145 32.44 -34.89 36.60
N PRO A 146 33.05 -35.01 37.77
CA PRO A 146 33.95 -36.10 38.12
C PRO A 146 33.26 -37.44 38.31
#